data_59b7fce9c1265defc51b36fbdf3d4b5d
#
_entry.id   59b7fce9c1265defc51b36fbdf3d4b5d
#
_cell.length_a   1.000
_cell.length_b   1.000
_cell.length_c   1.000
_cell.angle_alpha   90.00
_cell.angle_beta   90.00
_cell.angle_gamma   90.00
#
_symmetry.space_group_name_H-M   'P 1'
#
loop_
_entity.id
_entity.type
_entity.pdbx_description
1 polymer ?
#
loop_
_entity_poly.entity_id
_entity_poly.type
_entity_poly.pdbx_seq_one_letter_code
_entity_poly.pdbx_strand_id
1 'polypeptide(L)'
;MRRISSTTLAALVCALLLTGALTGAPAASAKMIPLIVGGQKAEIKNFPWQVYVLVVEGSTGVSCGGSIIDPLHILTAAHCVTHEGTTSQYPANEITVLAGASDVSEYLEKGQVPPGAQVEGVSAVRTHPDYSPLPNIRDDVAVLTLAKPLTILSTDNTAEIALVGSGATPAPETTLSLSGYGKQNGLEDGSAGSEPDGFLYSTTLTAISSDACRNAVGVNSAVLLCAVSQSSSACQGDSGGPLTEGSPAVEVGLVDFGAKGCPVNSVNVFTNIAAPEIRDFIEGDEAPPLAVRTTAPPAIRALGAAPVDYSPLTCEPGTWTGAAAFTYTFQTEGTSPQVLQSGPSDIFVPVSGAIGYQLVCVVQASNPGGVSTTRSAASSPVTLDTAAPAAHISGRPACHLQECKLQITASDPNADAVTVAATASYNASVRCTVVRRHRRVKSTCRRTKSTPMTLDVTGSGTYTASVARLPYGEPVRFAVLATDAAGLTQHGASAASMTLRAPRRSSKKH
;
A
#
# COMPACT_ATOMS: atom_id res chain seq x y z
N MET A 1 -16.38 -32.23 -51.36
CA MET A 1 -15.44 -32.99 -52.25
C MET A 1 -14.24 -33.40 -51.43
N ARG A 2 -14.06 -34.72 -51.24
CA ARG A 2 -12.84 -35.52 -51.28
C ARG A 2 -11.70 -35.07 -50.35
N ARG A 3 -11.02 -35.93 -49.58
CA ARG A 3 -11.05 -37.39 -49.35
C ARG A 3 -10.33 -37.72 -48.05
N ILE A 4 -10.79 -38.70 -47.38
CA ILE A 4 -10.27 -39.60 -46.36
C ILE A 4 -8.94 -40.24 -46.81
N SER A 5 -7.98 -40.45 -45.87
CA SER A 5 -7.25 -41.70 -45.86
C SER A 5 -6.67 -42.05 -44.48
N SER A 6 -7.10 -43.16 -44.01
CA SER A 6 -6.63 -43.97 -42.90
C SER A 6 -5.50 -44.89 -43.31
N THR A 7 -4.55 -45.17 -42.42
CA THR A 7 -3.91 -46.51 -42.37
C THR A 7 -3.48 -46.90 -40.96
N THR A 8 -3.88 -48.03 -40.64
CA THR A 8 -3.83 -48.94 -39.50
C THR A 8 -2.52 -49.72 -39.37
N LEU A 9 -2.37 -50.34 -38.16
CA LEU A 9 -1.65 -51.60 -37.78
C LEU A 9 -0.13 -51.47 -37.53
N ALA A 10 0.44 -51.91 -36.40
CA ALA A 10 0.42 -53.25 -35.85
C ALA A 10 1.06 -53.28 -34.43
N ALA A 11 0.53 -54.19 -33.64
CA ALA A 11 1.02 -54.55 -32.29
C ALA A 11 2.30 -55.41 -32.37
N LEU A 12 3.13 -55.31 -31.33
CA LEU A 12 3.97 -56.45 -30.87
C LEU A 12 4.20 -56.37 -29.36
N VAL A 13 3.81 -57.45 -28.73
CA VAL A 13 3.95 -57.79 -27.29
C VAL A 13 5.42 -58.17 -27.05
N CYS A 14 6.06 -57.63 -26.02
CA CYS A 14 7.19 -58.28 -25.36
C CYS A 14 7.11 -58.03 -23.85
N ALA A 15 6.71 -59.06 -23.14
CA ALA A 15 6.73 -59.16 -21.68
C ALA A 15 8.15 -59.45 -21.23
N LEU A 16 8.70 -58.56 -20.35
CA LEU A 16 9.88 -58.84 -19.53
C LEU A 16 9.59 -58.42 -18.11
N LEU A 17 9.51 -59.39 -17.26
CA LEU A 17 9.45 -59.29 -15.79
C LEU A 17 10.76 -58.72 -15.29
N LEU A 18 10.71 -57.52 -14.69
CA LEU A 18 11.75 -57.01 -13.80
C LEU A 18 11.09 -56.60 -12.50
N THR A 19 11.31 -57.37 -11.45
CA THR A 19 11.05 -57.06 -10.06
C THR A 19 12.00 -55.92 -9.65
N GLY A 20 11.52 -54.68 -9.62
CA GLY A 20 12.22 -53.52 -9.09
C GLY A 20 11.51 -53.03 -7.82
N ALA A 21 12.30 -53.00 -6.74
CA ALA A 21 11.84 -52.52 -5.43
C ALA A 21 11.21 -51.16 -5.50
N LEU A 22 9.95 -51.01 -5.04
CA LEU A 22 9.34 -49.73 -4.74
C LEU A 22 10.03 -49.11 -3.54
N THR A 23 11.04 -48.31 -3.77
CA THR A 23 11.43 -47.28 -2.80
C THR A 23 10.34 -46.20 -2.85
N GLY A 24 9.50 -46.21 -1.82
CA GLY A 24 8.51 -45.15 -1.63
C GLY A 24 9.22 -43.78 -1.55
N ALA A 25 9.07 -42.97 -2.58
CA ALA A 25 9.39 -41.55 -2.48
C ALA A 25 8.53 -40.98 -1.32
N PRO A 26 9.12 -40.22 -0.39
CA PRO A 26 8.31 -39.52 0.61
C PRO A 26 7.32 -38.63 -0.15
N ALA A 27 6.03 -38.82 0.14
CA ALA A 27 5.01 -37.89 -0.30
C ALA A 27 5.46 -36.50 0.13
N ALA A 28 5.76 -35.63 -0.83
CA ALA A 28 5.96 -34.23 -0.56
C ALA A 28 4.67 -33.75 0.13
N SER A 29 4.79 -33.48 1.43
CA SER A 29 3.72 -32.82 2.17
C SER A 29 3.51 -31.49 1.46
N ALA A 30 2.43 -31.38 0.69
CA ALA A 30 2.00 -30.12 0.14
C ALA A 30 1.84 -29.18 1.33
N LYS A 31 2.76 -28.23 1.45
CA LYS A 31 2.69 -27.18 2.45
C LYS A 31 1.41 -26.43 2.11
N MET A 32 0.33 -26.70 2.86
CA MET A 32 -0.92 -25.96 2.71
C MET A 32 -0.56 -24.50 2.95
N ILE A 33 -0.73 -23.68 1.92
CA ILE A 33 -0.55 -22.23 2.01
C ILE A 33 -1.82 -21.71 2.68
N PRO A 34 -1.72 -21.10 3.86
CA PRO A 34 -2.87 -20.64 4.62
C PRO A 34 -3.53 -19.41 3.96
N LEU A 35 -4.81 -19.19 4.12
CA LEU A 35 -5.73 -18.36 3.35
C LEU A 35 -6.62 -17.52 4.32
N ILE A 36 -7.08 -16.33 4.13
CA ILE A 36 -6.82 -15.01 4.78
C ILE A 36 -5.34 -15.06 4.94
N VAL A 37 -4.52 -14.18 4.59
CA VAL A 37 -3.08 -14.50 4.67
C VAL A 37 -2.83 -15.23 6.00
N GLY A 38 -2.56 -16.54 5.95
CA GLY A 38 -2.40 -17.36 7.14
C GLY A 38 -3.67 -17.96 7.78
N GLY A 39 -4.87 -17.74 7.22
CA GLY A 39 -6.14 -18.28 7.73
C GLY A 39 -6.41 -19.73 7.33
N GLN A 40 -7.57 -20.25 7.71
CA GLN A 40 -8.06 -21.58 7.37
C GLN A 40 -9.43 -21.49 6.70
N LYS A 41 -9.75 -22.39 5.75
CA LYS A 41 -11.10 -22.49 5.18
C LYS A 41 -12.12 -22.67 6.29
N ALA A 42 -13.20 -21.93 6.18
CA ALA A 42 -14.25 -21.88 7.16
C ALA A 42 -15.59 -22.28 6.55
N GLU A 43 -16.45 -22.87 7.38
CA GLU A 43 -17.82 -23.17 7.02
C GLU A 43 -18.72 -22.03 7.47
N ILE A 44 -19.60 -21.56 6.61
CA ILE A 44 -20.51 -20.44 6.88
C ILE A 44 -21.38 -20.66 8.13
N LYS A 45 -21.73 -21.91 8.44
CA LYS A 45 -22.45 -22.24 9.66
C LYS A 45 -21.75 -21.83 10.97
N ASN A 46 -20.43 -21.63 10.92
CA ASN A 46 -19.65 -21.17 12.06
C ASN A 46 -19.56 -19.64 12.11
N PHE A 47 -19.93 -18.97 11.02
CA PHE A 47 -19.94 -17.52 10.84
C PHE A 47 -21.23 -17.08 10.12
N PRO A 48 -22.41 -17.47 10.60
CA PRO A 48 -23.66 -17.34 9.83
C PRO A 48 -24.10 -15.88 9.60
N TRP A 49 -23.46 -14.95 10.25
CA TRP A 49 -23.63 -13.51 10.03
C TRP A 49 -22.80 -12.95 8.89
N GLN A 50 -21.77 -13.69 8.43
CA GLN A 50 -20.87 -13.22 7.38
C GLN A 50 -21.59 -13.12 6.04
N VAL A 51 -21.43 -11.98 5.36
CA VAL A 51 -21.88 -11.79 3.98
C VAL A 51 -20.76 -11.39 3.06
N TYR A 52 -20.97 -11.62 1.76
CA TYR A 52 -20.16 -11.09 0.67
C TYR A 52 -20.89 -9.90 0.06
N VAL A 53 -20.23 -8.75 0.00
CA VAL A 53 -20.73 -7.52 -0.61
C VAL A 53 -20.04 -7.31 -1.95
N LEU A 54 -20.79 -7.26 -3.02
CA LEU A 54 -20.32 -7.05 -4.38
C LEU A 54 -20.86 -5.73 -4.92
N VAL A 55 -19.98 -4.84 -5.33
CA VAL A 55 -20.33 -3.61 -6.06
C VAL A 55 -19.89 -3.77 -7.50
N VAL A 56 -20.77 -3.52 -8.46
CA VAL A 56 -20.49 -3.64 -9.90
C VAL A 56 -20.78 -2.32 -10.59
N GLU A 57 -19.74 -1.62 -11.01
CA GLU A 57 -19.82 -0.41 -11.84
C GLU A 57 -19.29 -0.71 -13.25
N GLY A 58 -20.18 -0.77 -14.23
CA GLY A 58 -19.81 -1.09 -15.62
C GLY A 58 -19.18 -2.48 -15.76
N SER A 59 -17.88 -2.54 -16.01
CA SER A 59 -17.10 -3.79 -16.13
C SER A 59 -16.18 -4.05 -14.92
N THR A 60 -16.21 -3.18 -13.93
CA THR A 60 -15.35 -3.26 -12.75
C THR A 60 -16.17 -3.74 -11.55
N GLY A 61 -15.61 -4.63 -10.73
CA GLY A 61 -16.22 -5.11 -9.50
C GLY A 61 -15.32 -4.82 -8.30
N VAL A 62 -15.93 -4.39 -7.20
CA VAL A 62 -15.29 -4.28 -5.88
C VAL A 62 -15.93 -5.32 -4.97
N SER A 63 -15.10 -6.09 -4.27
CA SER A 63 -15.57 -7.10 -3.31
C SER A 63 -15.19 -6.72 -1.89
N CYS A 64 -16.15 -6.86 -0.99
CA CYS A 64 -16.01 -6.61 0.43
C CYS A 64 -16.71 -7.69 1.26
N GLY A 65 -16.47 -7.69 2.55
CA GLY A 65 -17.26 -8.41 3.54
C GLY A 65 -18.32 -7.50 4.16
N GLY A 66 -19.13 -8.10 5.01
CA GLY A 66 -20.10 -7.43 5.86
C GLY A 66 -20.72 -8.41 6.86
N SER A 67 -21.57 -7.90 7.74
CA SER A 67 -22.28 -8.70 8.73
C SER A 67 -23.79 -8.42 8.75
N ILE A 68 -24.58 -9.44 9.03
CA ILE A 68 -26.04 -9.34 9.20
C ILE A 68 -26.32 -8.82 10.61
N ILE A 69 -26.76 -7.57 10.74
CA ILE A 69 -27.13 -6.97 12.03
C ILE A 69 -28.63 -7.11 12.32
N ASP A 70 -29.44 -7.21 11.31
CA ASP A 70 -30.83 -7.64 11.34
C ASP A 70 -31.24 -8.15 9.94
N PRO A 71 -32.46 -8.71 9.73
CA PRO A 71 -32.84 -9.28 8.43
C PRO A 71 -32.79 -8.33 7.25
N LEU A 72 -32.87 -7.02 7.49
CA LEU A 72 -32.93 -5.99 6.44
C LEU A 72 -31.63 -5.18 6.33
N HIS A 73 -30.77 -5.21 7.35
CA HIS A 73 -29.60 -4.36 7.40
C HIS A 73 -28.28 -5.16 7.48
N ILE A 74 -27.32 -4.72 6.65
CA ILE A 74 -25.96 -5.23 6.62
C ILE A 74 -25.01 -4.12 7.08
N LEU A 75 -24.13 -4.47 8.01
CA LEU A 75 -23.05 -3.58 8.45
C LEU A 75 -21.80 -3.89 7.61
N THR A 76 -21.14 -2.84 7.10
CA THR A 76 -19.90 -2.92 6.31
C THR A 76 -19.08 -1.63 6.46
N ALA A 77 -17.93 -1.52 5.78
CA ALA A 77 -17.13 -0.30 5.76
C ALA A 77 -17.66 0.72 4.74
N ALA A 78 -17.48 2.00 5.01
CA ALA A 78 -17.89 3.07 4.08
C ALA A 78 -17.06 3.04 2.79
N HIS A 79 -15.75 2.74 2.87
CA HIS A 79 -14.90 2.63 1.68
C HIS A 79 -15.33 1.51 0.72
N CYS A 80 -16.08 0.52 1.19
CA CYS A 80 -16.63 -0.55 0.35
C CYS A 80 -17.75 -0.06 -0.58
N VAL A 81 -18.41 1.02 -0.24
CA VAL A 81 -19.60 1.53 -0.92
C VAL A 81 -19.45 2.97 -1.39
N THR A 82 -18.22 3.46 -1.41
CA THR A 82 -17.83 4.76 -1.98
C THR A 82 -16.74 4.59 -3.02
N HIS A 83 -16.70 5.49 -4.00
CA HIS A 83 -15.61 5.52 -5.00
C HIS A 83 -14.27 5.75 -4.30
N GLU A 84 -13.24 5.03 -4.72
CA GLU A 84 -11.91 5.03 -4.10
C GLU A 84 -11.39 6.45 -3.83
N GLY A 85 -10.96 6.70 -2.60
CA GLY A 85 -10.40 7.99 -2.17
C GLY A 85 -11.42 9.13 -2.09
N THR A 86 -12.71 8.85 -2.12
CA THR A 86 -13.79 9.86 -2.05
C THR A 86 -14.85 9.48 -1.01
N THR A 87 -15.80 10.39 -0.78
CA THR A 87 -17.02 10.13 0.01
C THR A 87 -18.26 9.93 -0.89
N SER A 88 -18.08 9.88 -2.21
CA SER A 88 -19.15 9.67 -3.17
C SER A 88 -19.60 8.21 -3.17
N GLN A 89 -20.83 7.94 -2.82
CA GLN A 89 -21.39 6.59 -2.75
C GLN A 89 -21.64 5.99 -4.14
N TYR A 90 -21.45 4.69 -4.27
CA TYR A 90 -22.01 3.95 -5.39
C TYR A 90 -23.54 3.94 -5.35
N PRO A 91 -24.22 3.95 -6.48
CA PRO A 91 -25.66 3.74 -6.53
C PRO A 91 -26.07 2.43 -5.85
N ALA A 92 -27.11 2.46 -5.02
CA ALA A 92 -27.56 1.26 -4.28
C ALA A 92 -27.87 0.07 -5.20
N ASN A 93 -28.39 0.32 -6.40
CA ASN A 93 -28.71 -0.74 -7.38
C ASN A 93 -27.48 -1.39 -8.03
N GLU A 94 -26.27 -0.90 -7.78
CA GLU A 94 -25.01 -1.52 -8.18
C GLU A 94 -24.42 -2.41 -7.09
N ILE A 95 -25.09 -2.49 -5.92
CA ILE A 95 -24.63 -3.25 -4.76
C ILE A 95 -25.50 -4.48 -4.58
N THR A 96 -24.85 -5.64 -4.45
CA THR A 96 -25.48 -6.93 -4.19
C THR A 96 -24.85 -7.57 -2.97
N VAL A 97 -25.69 -8.18 -2.12
CA VAL A 97 -25.28 -8.93 -0.93
C VAL A 97 -25.58 -10.40 -1.12
N LEU A 98 -24.60 -11.26 -0.85
CA LEU A 98 -24.74 -12.70 -0.84
C LEU A 98 -24.48 -13.23 0.56
N ALA A 99 -25.45 -13.90 1.15
CA ALA A 99 -25.45 -14.46 2.49
C ALA A 99 -25.58 -15.99 2.47
N GLY A 100 -25.03 -16.67 3.47
CA GLY A 100 -25.25 -18.12 3.68
C GLY A 100 -24.38 -19.05 2.84
N ALA A 101 -23.26 -18.59 2.26
CA ALA A 101 -22.38 -19.40 1.41
C ALA A 101 -20.98 -19.54 2.00
N SER A 102 -20.42 -20.74 2.06
CA SER A 102 -18.98 -20.96 2.31
C SER A 102 -18.14 -20.78 1.05
N ASP A 103 -18.75 -20.77 -0.12
CA ASP A 103 -18.12 -20.63 -1.43
C ASP A 103 -19.02 -19.78 -2.34
N VAL A 104 -18.51 -18.66 -2.79
CA VAL A 104 -19.19 -17.72 -3.69
C VAL A 104 -18.64 -17.77 -5.12
N SER A 105 -17.67 -18.64 -5.40
CA SER A 105 -16.95 -18.70 -6.68
C SER A 105 -17.87 -18.91 -7.87
N GLU A 106 -18.83 -19.83 -7.78
CA GLU A 106 -19.79 -20.08 -8.86
C GLU A 106 -20.72 -18.89 -9.12
N TYR A 107 -21.05 -18.13 -8.08
CA TYR A 107 -21.80 -16.89 -8.26
C TYR A 107 -20.99 -15.84 -8.99
N LEU A 108 -19.73 -15.67 -8.62
CA LEU A 108 -18.82 -14.71 -9.25
C LEU A 108 -18.52 -15.05 -10.72
N GLU A 109 -18.32 -16.34 -11.02
CA GLU A 109 -17.98 -16.78 -12.38
C GLU A 109 -19.20 -16.93 -13.31
N LYS A 110 -20.35 -17.37 -12.78
CA LYS A 110 -21.49 -17.81 -13.60
C LYS A 110 -22.83 -17.17 -13.20
N GLY A 111 -22.86 -16.37 -12.13
CA GLY A 111 -24.10 -15.84 -11.56
C GLY A 111 -25.00 -16.91 -10.91
N GLN A 112 -24.44 -18.10 -10.60
CA GLN A 112 -25.21 -19.18 -10.00
C GLN A 112 -25.20 -19.05 -8.49
N VAL A 113 -26.38 -18.90 -7.89
CA VAL A 113 -26.53 -18.81 -6.44
C VAL A 113 -26.21 -20.16 -5.80
N PRO A 114 -25.24 -20.21 -4.85
CA PRO A 114 -24.91 -21.47 -4.15
C PRO A 114 -26.11 -22.04 -3.40
N PRO A 115 -26.24 -23.39 -3.29
CA PRO A 115 -27.34 -24.01 -2.56
C PRO A 115 -27.45 -23.53 -1.10
N GLY A 116 -28.61 -23.05 -0.71
CA GLY A 116 -28.87 -22.50 0.63
C GLY A 116 -28.42 -21.08 0.86
N ALA A 117 -27.79 -20.45 -0.13
CA ALA A 117 -27.45 -19.03 -0.07
C ALA A 117 -28.61 -18.14 -0.50
N GLN A 118 -28.57 -16.88 -0.08
CA GLN A 118 -29.53 -15.85 -0.44
C GLN A 118 -28.76 -14.69 -1.11
N VAL A 119 -29.34 -14.14 -2.18
CA VAL A 119 -28.79 -12.99 -2.91
C VAL A 119 -29.82 -11.90 -2.94
N GLU A 120 -29.50 -10.74 -2.36
CA GLU A 120 -30.39 -9.59 -2.32
C GLU A 120 -29.69 -8.34 -2.81
N GLY A 121 -30.44 -7.49 -3.53
CA GLY A 121 -30.00 -6.16 -3.91
C GLY A 121 -30.12 -5.17 -2.75
N VAL A 122 -29.40 -4.09 -2.83
CA VAL A 122 -29.44 -2.99 -1.86
C VAL A 122 -30.44 -1.93 -2.34
N SER A 123 -31.28 -1.43 -1.43
CA SER A 123 -32.25 -0.35 -1.69
C SER A 123 -31.76 1.02 -1.20
N ALA A 124 -30.91 1.06 -0.16
CA ALA A 124 -30.33 2.28 0.35
C ALA A 124 -28.93 2.03 0.95
N VAL A 125 -28.07 3.02 0.85
CA VAL A 125 -26.72 3.05 1.44
C VAL A 125 -26.66 4.23 2.40
N ARG A 126 -26.21 4.01 3.63
CA ARG A 126 -25.96 5.04 4.62
C ARG A 126 -24.53 4.90 5.10
N THR A 127 -23.67 5.88 4.75
CA THR A 127 -22.30 5.99 5.26
C THR A 127 -22.25 6.96 6.43
N HIS A 128 -21.30 6.77 7.35
CA HIS A 128 -21.12 7.71 8.45
C HIS A 128 -20.93 9.13 7.90
N PRO A 129 -21.62 10.15 8.44
CA PRO A 129 -21.56 11.52 7.91
C PRO A 129 -20.15 12.13 7.98
N ASP A 130 -19.36 11.73 8.96
CA ASP A 130 -17.98 12.19 9.15
C ASP A 130 -16.95 11.22 8.57
N TYR A 131 -17.37 10.25 7.75
CA TYR A 131 -16.44 9.35 7.04
C TYR A 131 -15.41 10.13 6.24
N SER A 132 -14.15 9.76 6.40
CA SER A 132 -13.03 10.32 5.63
C SER A 132 -12.18 9.18 5.06
N PRO A 133 -11.91 9.18 3.74
CA PRO A 133 -11.03 8.18 3.13
C PRO A 133 -9.56 8.40 3.48
N LEU A 134 -8.69 7.45 3.08
CA LEU A 134 -7.24 7.63 3.19
C LEU A 134 -6.77 8.95 2.53
N PRO A 135 -5.74 9.61 3.06
CA PRO A 135 -4.85 9.18 4.16
C PRO A 135 -5.35 9.47 5.58
N ASN A 136 -6.45 10.20 5.73
CA ASN A 136 -7.00 10.61 7.03
C ASN A 136 -8.22 9.76 7.41
N ILE A 137 -8.11 8.44 7.19
CA ILE A 137 -9.23 7.53 7.37
C ILE A 137 -9.79 7.59 8.78
N ARG A 138 -11.11 7.73 8.89
CA ARG A 138 -11.87 7.65 10.13
C ARG A 138 -13.35 7.42 9.82
N ASP A 139 -14.07 6.96 10.81
CA ASP A 139 -15.52 6.73 10.75
C ASP A 139 -15.92 5.85 9.56
N ASP A 140 -15.07 4.85 9.25
CA ASP A 140 -15.22 3.99 8.08
C ASP A 140 -16.27 2.90 8.34
N VAL A 141 -17.52 3.31 8.33
CA VAL A 141 -18.68 2.46 8.57
C VAL A 141 -19.85 2.83 7.66
N ALA A 142 -20.56 1.83 7.19
CA ALA A 142 -21.78 1.97 6.41
C ALA A 142 -22.83 0.93 6.81
N VAL A 143 -24.11 1.30 6.71
CA VAL A 143 -25.25 0.41 6.84
C VAL A 143 -25.96 0.33 5.49
N LEU A 144 -26.12 -0.89 4.97
CA LEU A 144 -26.87 -1.17 3.75
C LEU A 144 -28.27 -1.63 4.12
N THR A 145 -29.29 -1.01 3.54
CA THR A 145 -30.66 -1.52 3.63
C THR A 145 -30.93 -2.38 2.41
N LEU A 146 -31.28 -3.64 2.62
CA LEU A 146 -31.59 -4.57 1.55
C LEU A 146 -32.91 -4.24 0.87
N ALA A 147 -33.08 -4.66 -0.38
CA ALA A 147 -34.35 -4.50 -1.11
C ALA A 147 -35.46 -5.44 -0.55
N LYS A 148 -35.03 -6.58 0.04
CA LYS A 148 -35.90 -7.53 0.73
C LYS A 148 -35.15 -8.09 1.94
N PRO A 149 -35.87 -8.42 3.02
CA PRO A 149 -35.23 -9.03 4.19
C PRO A 149 -34.70 -10.43 3.86
N LEU A 150 -33.52 -10.75 4.44
CA LEU A 150 -33.01 -12.11 4.48
C LEU A 150 -33.92 -13.02 5.35
N THR A 151 -33.99 -14.28 4.96
CA THR A 151 -34.62 -15.29 5.79
C THR A 151 -33.63 -15.75 6.85
N ILE A 152 -33.92 -15.47 8.10
CA ILE A 152 -33.11 -15.88 9.25
C ILE A 152 -33.80 -17.02 9.95
N LEU A 153 -33.29 -18.24 9.77
CA LEU A 153 -33.81 -19.42 10.42
C LEU A 153 -32.71 -20.12 11.23
N SER A 154 -33.04 -20.63 12.38
CA SER A 154 -32.09 -21.31 13.28
C SER A 154 -31.40 -22.55 12.68
N THR A 155 -31.90 -23.04 11.57
CA THR A 155 -31.37 -24.19 10.81
C THR A 155 -30.55 -23.77 9.59
N ASP A 156 -30.51 -22.49 9.26
CA ASP A 156 -29.92 -21.98 8.04
C ASP A 156 -28.49 -21.45 8.28
N ASN A 157 -27.78 -21.22 7.19
CA ASN A 157 -26.43 -20.67 7.20
C ASN A 157 -26.43 -19.14 7.37
N THR A 158 -27.54 -18.55 7.82
CA THR A 158 -27.69 -17.10 8.03
C THR A 158 -28.20 -16.81 9.43
N ALA A 159 -27.55 -15.93 10.15
CA ALA A 159 -27.97 -15.44 11.47
C ALA A 159 -27.52 -14.00 11.67
N GLU A 160 -28.24 -13.27 12.49
CA GLU A 160 -27.83 -11.96 12.98
C GLU A 160 -26.65 -12.08 13.95
N ILE A 161 -25.79 -11.06 13.99
CA ILE A 161 -24.76 -10.95 15.00
C ILE A 161 -25.10 -9.81 15.97
N ALA A 162 -24.90 -10.08 17.26
CA ALA A 162 -24.98 -9.05 18.27
C ALA A 162 -23.77 -8.11 18.16
N LEU A 163 -24.01 -6.81 18.31
CA LEU A 163 -22.96 -5.82 18.33
C LEU A 163 -22.51 -5.57 19.76
N VAL A 164 -21.22 -5.30 19.95
CA VAL A 164 -20.64 -4.94 21.26
C VAL A 164 -21.30 -3.67 21.81
N GLY A 165 -21.45 -3.57 23.12
CA GLY A 165 -22.03 -2.39 23.76
C GLY A 165 -21.16 -1.13 23.56
N SER A 166 -21.82 0.03 23.50
CA SER A 166 -21.12 1.32 23.41
C SER A 166 -20.09 1.47 24.55
N GLY A 167 -18.86 1.88 24.21
CA GLY A 167 -17.75 2.02 25.14
C GLY A 167 -17.05 0.72 25.57
N ALA A 168 -17.54 -0.45 25.17
CA ALA A 168 -16.98 -1.75 25.56
C ALA A 168 -15.95 -2.28 24.56
N THR A 169 -14.95 -1.47 24.21
CA THR A 169 -13.82 -1.86 23.35
C THR A 169 -13.06 -3.06 23.96
N PRO A 170 -12.70 -4.09 23.17
CA PRO A 170 -11.91 -5.23 23.64
C PRO A 170 -10.63 -4.81 24.35
N ALA A 171 -10.35 -5.45 25.48
CA ALA A 171 -9.10 -5.23 26.20
C ALA A 171 -7.88 -5.71 25.40
N PRO A 172 -6.70 -5.10 25.60
CA PRO A 172 -5.46 -5.66 25.04
C PRO A 172 -5.29 -7.14 25.42
N GLU A 173 -4.65 -7.93 24.54
CA GLU A 173 -4.45 -9.37 24.63
C GLU A 173 -5.74 -10.22 24.49
N THR A 174 -6.88 -9.62 24.23
CA THR A 174 -8.09 -10.37 23.88
C THR A 174 -7.92 -11.08 22.55
N THR A 175 -8.31 -12.36 22.50
CA THR A 175 -8.37 -13.14 21.27
C THR A 175 -9.64 -12.80 20.50
N LEU A 176 -9.47 -12.35 19.26
CA LEU A 176 -10.53 -11.97 18.34
C LEU A 176 -10.56 -12.93 17.17
N SER A 177 -11.74 -13.16 16.60
CA SER A 177 -11.93 -13.99 15.42
C SER A 177 -12.26 -13.12 14.22
N LEU A 178 -11.56 -13.35 13.12
CA LEU A 178 -11.76 -12.70 11.82
C LEU A 178 -12.29 -13.72 10.82
N SER A 179 -13.28 -13.34 10.03
CA SER A 179 -13.75 -14.14 8.89
C SER A 179 -13.91 -13.26 7.65
N GLY A 180 -13.71 -13.83 6.46
CA GLY A 180 -13.84 -13.10 5.21
C GLY A 180 -13.53 -13.92 3.97
N TYR A 181 -13.75 -13.32 2.80
CA TYR A 181 -13.54 -13.91 1.47
C TYR A 181 -12.38 -13.24 0.72
N GLY A 182 -11.52 -12.51 1.43
CA GLY A 182 -10.44 -11.71 0.85
C GLY A 182 -9.30 -12.52 0.26
N LYS A 183 -8.32 -11.83 -0.29
CA LYS A 183 -7.11 -12.40 -0.90
C LYS A 183 -6.28 -13.18 0.12
N GLN A 184 -5.74 -14.30 -0.34
CA GLN A 184 -5.02 -15.25 0.49
C GLN A 184 -3.50 -15.15 0.36
N ASN A 185 -3.02 -14.39 -0.61
CA ASN A 185 -1.60 -14.18 -0.87
C ASN A 185 -1.28 -12.69 -0.76
N GLY A 186 -0.76 -12.28 0.39
CA GLY A 186 -0.07 -11.02 0.52
C GLY A 186 1.33 -11.17 -0.06
N LEU A 187 1.69 -10.40 -1.09
CA LEU A 187 3.06 -10.32 -1.55
C LEU A 187 3.70 -9.07 -0.91
N GLU A 188 4.85 -9.26 -0.28
CA GLU A 188 5.59 -8.18 0.41
C GLU A 188 5.94 -7.01 -0.52
N ASP A 189 6.02 -7.26 -1.83
CA ASP A 189 6.33 -6.26 -2.85
C ASP A 189 5.11 -5.42 -3.30
N GLY A 190 3.93 -5.72 -2.75
CA GLY A 190 2.68 -5.05 -3.10
C GLY A 190 2.20 -5.32 -4.53
N SER A 191 2.76 -6.34 -5.20
CA SER A 191 2.20 -6.85 -6.45
C SER A 191 0.84 -7.49 -6.16
N ALA A 192 -0.08 -7.45 -7.14
CA ALA A 192 -1.38 -8.08 -7.02
C ALA A 192 -1.16 -9.58 -6.77
N GLY A 193 -1.51 -10.05 -5.57
CA GLY A 193 -1.64 -11.47 -5.30
C GLY A 193 -2.70 -12.09 -6.20
N SER A 194 -2.88 -13.40 -6.15
CA SER A 194 -4.01 -14.04 -6.83
C SER A 194 -5.33 -13.39 -6.39
N GLU A 195 -6.27 -13.27 -7.31
CA GLU A 195 -7.64 -12.84 -6.97
C GLU A 195 -8.23 -13.77 -5.89
N PRO A 196 -9.18 -13.28 -5.06
CA PRO A 196 -9.88 -14.13 -4.10
C PRO A 196 -10.47 -15.36 -4.80
N ASP A 197 -10.33 -16.53 -4.17
CA ASP A 197 -10.84 -17.79 -4.73
C ASP A 197 -12.34 -18.03 -4.48
N GLY A 198 -13.00 -17.10 -3.78
CA GLY A 198 -14.41 -17.14 -3.45
C GLY A 198 -14.77 -17.98 -2.23
N PHE A 199 -13.81 -18.60 -1.56
CA PHE A 199 -14.08 -19.35 -0.34
C PHE A 199 -14.02 -18.47 0.91
N LEU A 200 -14.83 -18.83 1.91
CA LEU A 200 -14.77 -18.24 3.24
C LEU A 200 -13.55 -18.77 4.00
N TYR A 201 -12.85 -17.85 4.66
CA TYR A 201 -11.71 -18.17 5.53
C TYR A 201 -11.88 -17.52 6.89
N SER A 202 -11.17 -18.04 7.89
CA SER A 202 -11.13 -17.46 9.22
C SER A 202 -9.74 -17.59 9.85
N THR A 203 -9.47 -16.70 10.81
CA THR A 203 -8.28 -16.71 11.64
C THR A 203 -8.54 -16.08 13.00
N THR A 204 -7.55 -16.12 13.87
CA THR A 204 -7.57 -15.39 15.14
C THR A 204 -6.49 -14.32 15.16
N LEU A 205 -6.82 -13.19 15.75
CA LEU A 205 -5.96 -12.05 15.98
C LEU A 205 -5.96 -11.73 17.48
N THR A 206 -4.96 -10.99 17.93
CA THR A 206 -4.87 -10.51 19.31
C THR A 206 -5.02 -9.00 19.34
N ALA A 207 -5.95 -8.49 20.11
CA ALA A 207 -6.15 -7.05 20.30
C ALA A 207 -4.90 -6.41 20.91
N ILE A 208 -4.52 -5.23 20.43
CA ILE A 208 -3.44 -4.43 21.03
C ILE A 208 -4.01 -3.16 21.67
N SER A 209 -3.23 -2.53 22.55
CA SER A 209 -3.69 -1.31 23.22
C SER A 209 -3.87 -0.14 22.23
N SER A 210 -4.75 0.80 22.58
CA SER A 210 -4.96 2.03 21.78
C SER A 210 -3.67 2.84 21.59
N ASP A 211 -2.77 2.83 22.57
CA ASP A 211 -1.45 3.49 22.42
C ASP A 211 -0.55 2.75 21.43
N ALA A 212 -0.52 1.42 21.47
CA ALA A 212 0.22 0.62 20.50
C ALA A 212 -0.36 0.77 19.09
N CYS A 213 -1.69 0.81 18.96
CA CYS A 213 -2.41 1.07 17.73
C CYS A 213 -2.01 2.44 17.15
N ARG A 214 -2.11 3.51 17.94
CA ARG A 214 -1.73 4.88 17.56
C ARG A 214 -0.28 4.97 17.08
N ASN A 215 0.64 4.34 17.82
CA ASN A 215 2.06 4.34 17.47
C ASN A 215 2.36 3.58 16.17
N ALA A 216 1.59 2.54 15.87
CA ALA A 216 1.78 1.72 14.67
C ALA A 216 1.23 2.40 13.41
N VAL A 217 0.07 3.06 13.50
CA VAL A 217 -0.64 3.61 12.33
C VAL A 217 -0.49 5.12 12.16
N GLY A 218 0.05 5.82 13.17
CA GLY A 218 0.32 7.26 13.07
C GLY A 218 -0.92 8.16 13.14
N VAL A 219 -2.11 7.60 13.33
CA VAL A 219 -3.36 8.34 13.48
C VAL A 219 -3.90 8.23 14.91
N ASN A 220 -4.37 9.34 15.45
CA ASN A 220 -4.98 9.41 16.77
C ASN A 220 -6.50 9.39 16.62
N SER A 221 -7.06 8.21 16.51
CA SER A 221 -8.50 8.04 16.39
C SER A 221 -9.04 7.11 17.49
N ALA A 222 -10.03 7.60 18.25
CA ALA A 222 -10.75 6.80 19.24
C ALA A 222 -11.66 5.75 18.58
N VAL A 223 -11.94 5.92 17.28
CA VAL A 223 -12.80 5.03 16.47
C VAL A 223 -12.04 3.85 15.85
N LEU A 224 -10.76 3.68 16.17
CA LEU A 224 -9.96 2.56 15.66
C LEU A 224 -9.71 1.50 16.72
N LEU A 225 -9.79 0.24 16.30
CA LEU A 225 -9.37 -0.96 17.01
C LEU A 225 -8.25 -1.62 16.20
N CYS A 226 -7.18 -2.03 16.86
CA CYS A 226 -6.08 -2.71 16.20
C CYS A 226 -5.86 -4.11 16.77
N ALA A 227 -5.52 -5.04 15.87
CA ALA A 227 -5.16 -6.39 16.26
C ALA A 227 -3.99 -6.93 15.42
N VAL A 228 -3.26 -7.88 15.94
CA VAL A 228 -2.09 -8.49 15.33
C VAL A 228 -2.16 -10.01 15.35
N SER A 229 -1.47 -10.67 14.43
CA SER A 229 -1.19 -12.10 14.48
C SER A 229 0.20 -12.38 13.93
N GLN A 230 0.90 -13.36 14.51
CA GLN A 230 2.21 -13.80 14.03
C GLN A 230 2.14 -14.58 12.72
N SER A 231 0.99 -15.08 12.35
CA SER A 231 0.82 -16.03 11.25
C SER A 231 -0.25 -15.66 10.25
N SER A 232 -1.00 -14.58 10.48
CA SER A 232 -2.13 -14.22 9.62
C SER A 232 -2.36 -12.71 9.54
N SER A 233 -3.10 -12.27 8.52
CA SER A 233 -3.49 -10.88 8.29
C SER A 233 -4.77 -10.80 7.48
N ALA A 234 -5.62 -9.80 7.73
CA ALA A 234 -6.67 -9.39 6.79
C ALA A 234 -6.05 -8.91 5.47
N CYS A 235 -6.76 -9.04 4.37
CA CYS A 235 -6.30 -8.62 3.05
C CYS A 235 -7.44 -8.05 2.21
N GLN A 236 -7.13 -7.59 0.97
CA GLN A 236 -8.13 -7.03 0.06
C GLN A 236 -9.28 -8.02 -0.16
N GLY A 237 -10.51 -7.55 0.02
CA GLY A 237 -11.74 -8.33 -0.03
C GLY A 237 -12.27 -8.75 1.34
N ASP A 238 -11.46 -8.67 2.42
CA ASP A 238 -11.94 -8.80 3.80
C ASP A 238 -12.53 -7.50 4.34
N SER A 239 -12.26 -6.36 3.70
CA SER A 239 -12.76 -5.02 4.02
C SER A 239 -14.25 -5.02 4.36
N GLY A 240 -14.64 -4.33 5.43
CA GLY A 240 -16.02 -4.28 5.91
C GLY A 240 -16.51 -5.56 6.59
N GLY A 241 -15.73 -6.63 6.57
CA GLY A 241 -16.05 -7.90 7.24
C GLY A 241 -15.90 -7.81 8.76
N PRO A 242 -16.57 -8.70 9.51
CA PRO A 242 -16.66 -8.65 10.96
C PRO A 242 -15.40 -9.16 11.66
N LEU A 243 -14.98 -8.41 12.68
CA LEU A 243 -14.08 -8.87 13.73
C LEU A 243 -14.94 -9.18 14.96
N THR A 244 -14.83 -10.36 15.52
CA THR A 244 -15.71 -10.83 16.60
C THR A 244 -14.97 -11.27 17.83
N GLU A 245 -15.64 -11.20 18.99
CA GLU A 245 -15.15 -11.64 20.29
C GLU A 245 -16.13 -12.61 20.94
N GLY A 246 -15.60 -13.57 21.69
CA GLY A 246 -16.37 -14.39 22.61
C GLY A 246 -17.16 -15.55 22.00
N SER A 247 -17.92 -16.21 22.88
CA SER A 247 -18.88 -17.26 22.53
C SER A 247 -20.06 -17.19 23.51
N PRO A 248 -21.28 -16.78 23.10
CA PRO A 248 -21.64 -16.42 21.72
C PRO A 248 -20.81 -15.26 21.15
N ALA A 249 -20.64 -15.23 19.84
CA ALA A 249 -19.86 -14.20 19.18
C ALA A 249 -20.56 -12.84 19.22
N VAL A 250 -19.78 -11.79 19.46
CA VAL A 250 -20.22 -10.41 19.40
C VAL A 250 -19.29 -9.66 18.47
N GLU A 251 -19.80 -8.87 17.55
CA GLU A 251 -19.01 -8.06 16.66
C GLU A 251 -18.44 -6.86 17.36
N VAL A 252 -17.13 -6.67 17.24
CA VAL A 252 -16.37 -5.62 17.92
C VAL A 252 -15.71 -4.62 16.97
N GLY A 253 -15.59 -4.98 15.69
CA GLY A 253 -14.97 -4.13 14.68
C GLY A 253 -15.23 -4.56 13.25
N LEU A 254 -14.99 -3.66 12.31
CA LEU A 254 -15.04 -3.90 10.86
C LEU A 254 -13.65 -3.80 10.27
N VAL A 255 -13.28 -4.67 9.36
CA VAL A 255 -12.02 -4.58 8.64
C VAL A 255 -11.97 -3.26 7.87
N ASP A 256 -10.99 -2.42 8.20
CA ASP A 256 -10.81 -1.08 7.66
C ASP A 256 -9.59 -1.06 6.73
N PHE A 257 -8.37 -1.00 7.27
CA PHE A 257 -7.15 -1.02 6.46
C PHE A 257 -6.03 -1.81 7.13
N GLY A 258 -4.93 -2.00 6.39
CA GLY A 258 -3.73 -2.67 6.88
C GLY A 258 -2.50 -2.30 6.05
N ALA A 259 -1.38 -2.90 6.37
CA ALA A 259 -0.14 -2.70 5.62
C ALA A 259 -0.27 -3.23 4.18
N LYS A 260 0.31 -2.50 3.22
CA LYS A 260 0.30 -2.89 1.82
C LYS A 260 0.90 -4.30 1.64
N GLY A 261 0.21 -5.14 0.86
CA GLY A 261 0.62 -6.53 0.64
C GLY A 261 0.26 -7.49 1.78
N CYS A 262 -0.49 -7.03 2.77
CA CYS A 262 -1.06 -7.83 3.87
C CYS A 262 -0.01 -8.72 4.59
N PRO A 263 1.17 -8.20 4.96
CA PRO A 263 2.18 -9.04 5.58
C PRO A 263 1.69 -9.53 6.95
N VAL A 264 1.97 -10.80 7.27
CA VAL A 264 1.81 -11.32 8.63
C VAL A 264 2.73 -10.54 9.59
N ASN A 265 2.44 -10.54 10.86
CA ASN A 265 3.11 -9.71 11.89
C ASN A 265 2.89 -8.18 11.72
N SER A 266 2.03 -7.75 10.80
CA SER A 266 1.62 -6.35 10.70
C SER A 266 0.38 -6.07 11.53
N VAL A 267 0.14 -4.79 11.80
CA VAL A 267 -1.08 -4.34 12.46
C VAL A 267 -2.22 -4.35 11.45
N ASN A 268 -3.31 -5.03 11.81
CA ASN A 268 -4.59 -4.94 11.13
C ASN A 268 -5.44 -3.90 11.85
N VAL A 269 -6.04 -2.98 11.11
CA VAL A 269 -6.83 -1.87 11.64
C VAL A 269 -8.31 -2.10 11.32
N PHE A 270 -9.14 -1.84 12.30
CA PHE A 270 -10.58 -2.03 12.27
C PHE A 270 -11.28 -0.76 12.74
N THR A 271 -12.41 -0.43 12.16
CA THR A 271 -13.34 0.52 12.76
C THR A 271 -13.86 -0.07 14.07
N ASN A 272 -13.69 0.67 15.17
CA ASN A 272 -14.14 0.25 16.51
C ASN A 272 -15.63 0.50 16.66
N ILE A 273 -16.46 -0.52 16.54
CA ILE A 273 -17.92 -0.35 16.67
C ILE A 273 -18.39 -0.13 18.11
N ALA A 274 -17.50 -0.27 19.12
CA ALA A 274 -17.78 0.14 20.48
C ALA A 274 -17.61 1.66 20.69
N ALA A 275 -17.00 2.39 19.76
CA ALA A 275 -16.88 3.85 19.85
C ALA A 275 -18.29 4.47 19.81
N PRO A 276 -18.62 5.38 20.73
CA PRO A 276 -19.99 5.92 20.83
C PRO A 276 -20.50 6.51 19.52
N GLU A 277 -19.69 7.31 18.82
CA GLU A 277 -20.07 7.93 17.53
C GLU A 277 -20.38 6.90 16.45
N ILE A 278 -19.62 5.80 16.40
CA ILE A 278 -19.86 4.70 15.46
C ILE A 278 -21.13 3.93 15.84
N ARG A 279 -21.31 3.68 17.14
CA ARG A 279 -22.47 2.98 17.67
C ARG A 279 -23.78 3.74 17.45
N ASP A 280 -23.78 5.04 17.76
CA ASP A 280 -24.92 5.93 17.56
C ASP A 280 -25.31 5.98 16.07
N PHE A 281 -24.32 6.03 15.18
CA PHE A 281 -24.56 5.93 13.73
C PHE A 281 -25.22 4.61 13.36
N ILE A 282 -24.68 3.47 13.80
CA ILE A 282 -25.24 2.15 13.44
C ILE A 282 -26.70 2.04 13.89
N GLU A 283 -27.00 2.51 15.09
CA GLU A 283 -28.35 2.48 15.68
C GLU A 283 -29.31 3.53 15.07
N GLY A 284 -28.79 4.45 14.27
CA GLY A 284 -29.58 5.52 13.65
C GLY A 284 -29.82 6.72 14.57
N ASP A 285 -29.09 6.78 15.67
CA ASP A 285 -29.21 7.84 16.70
C ASP A 285 -28.09 8.90 16.57
N GLU A 286 -27.31 8.86 15.47
CA GLU A 286 -26.26 9.83 15.25
C GLU A 286 -26.79 11.27 15.24
N ALA A 287 -26.05 12.17 15.90
CA ALA A 287 -26.31 13.59 15.83
C ALA A 287 -26.14 14.09 14.39
N PRO A 288 -26.89 15.11 13.95
CA PRO A 288 -26.65 15.73 12.65
C PRO A 288 -25.17 16.14 12.52
N PRO A 289 -24.56 15.98 11.33
CA PRO A 289 -23.18 16.36 11.12
C PRO A 289 -22.91 17.79 11.59
N LEU A 290 -21.84 17.98 12.35
CA LEU A 290 -21.45 19.31 12.79
C LEU A 290 -21.14 20.19 11.58
N ALA A 291 -21.62 21.42 11.61
CA ALA A 291 -21.28 22.39 10.58
C ALA A 291 -19.76 22.60 10.54
N VAL A 292 -19.16 22.48 9.34
CA VAL A 292 -17.73 22.68 9.16
C VAL A 292 -17.34 24.11 9.51
N ARG A 293 -16.45 24.30 10.46
CA ARG A 293 -15.96 25.61 10.87
C ARG A 293 -14.46 25.55 11.18
N THR A 294 -13.72 26.54 10.70
CA THR A 294 -12.34 26.74 11.13
C THR A 294 -12.30 27.32 12.53
N THR A 295 -11.44 26.77 13.40
CA THR A 295 -11.14 27.30 14.74
C THR A 295 -9.75 27.92 14.82
N ALA A 296 -8.84 27.53 13.90
CA ALA A 296 -7.58 28.22 13.64
C ALA A 296 -7.26 28.16 12.14
N PRO A 297 -6.76 29.27 11.55
CA PRO A 297 -6.47 29.32 10.12
C PRO A 297 -5.33 28.38 9.73
N PRO A 298 -5.26 27.98 8.44
CA PRO A 298 -4.12 27.22 7.92
C PRO A 298 -2.84 28.03 7.94
N ALA A 299 -1.70 27.33 7.81
CA ALA A 299 -0.40 27.97 7.75
C ALA A 299 0.47 27.30 6.66
N ILE A 300 1.22 28.10 5.90
CA ILE A 300 2.27 27.58 5.02
C ILE A 300 3.54 27.38 5.85
N ARG A 301 4.15 26.20 5.73
CA ARG A 301 5.44 25.85 6.29
C ARG A 301 6.45 25.62 5.18
N ALA A 302 7.57 26.32 5.28
CA ALA A 302 8.80 26.07 4.51
C ALA A 302 9.84 25.46 5.44
N LEU A 303 10.82 24.76 4.90
CA LEU A 303 11.94 24.22 5.68
C LEU A 303 12.81 25.32 6.30
N GLY A 304 12.90 26.49 5.65
CA GLY A 304 13.65 27.65 6.11
C GLY A 304 12.75 28.84 6.51
N ALA A 305 13.37 29.99 6.70
CA ALA A 305 12.66 31.23 7.03
C ALA A 305 11.79 31.76 5.87
N ALA A 306 12.09 31.38 4.64
CA ALA A 306 11.36 31.74 3.43
C ALA A 306 11.21 30.53 2.50
N PRO A 307 10.14 30.51 1.66
CA PRO A 307 10.02 29.53 0.58
C PRO A 307 11.17 29.66 -0.42
N VAL A 308 11.65 28.53 -0.92
CA VAL A 308 12.70 28.45 -1.95
C VAL A 308 12.11 27.65 -3.12
N ASP A 309 12.47 27.97 -4.38
CA ASP A 309 12.02 27.18 -5.52
C ASP A 309 12.61 25.76 -5.45
N TYR A 310 11.85 24.81 -5.97
CA TYR A 310 12.07 23.36 -5.91
C TYR A 310 12.04 22.72 -4.50
N SER A 311 11.93 23.54 -3.44
CA SER A 311 11.79 23.04 -2.06
C SER A 311 10.33 22.83 -1.67
N PRO A 312 9.96 21.70 -1.07
CA PRO A 312 8.56 21.44 -0.72
C PRO A 312 8.04 22.39 0.36
N LEU A 313 6.83 22.90 0.13
CA LEU A 313 6.04 23.66 1.09
C LEU A 313 4.89 22.78 1.58
N THR A 314 4.61 22.83 2.86
CA THR A 314 3.45 22.15 3.45
C THR A 314 2.38 23.16 3.84
N CYS A 315 1.14 22.89 3.52
CA CYS A 315 -0.02 23.61 4.03
C CYS A 315 -0.57 22.88 5.24
N GLU A 316 -0.27 23.33 6.45
CA GLU A 316 -0.94 22.87 7.66
C GLU A 316 -2.39 23.35 7.61
N PRO A 317 -3.41 22.46 7.67
CA PRO A 317 -4.80 22.86 7.44
C PRO A 317 -5.38 23.77 8.54
N GLY A 318 -4.68 23.93 9.68
CA GLY A 318 -5.23 24.57 10.85
C GLY A 318 -6.11 23.62 11.66
N THR A 319 -7.00 24.17 12.48
CA THR A 319 -7.94 23.38 13.27
C THR A 319 -9.38 23.66 12.87
N TRP A 320 -10.19 22.60 12.87
CA TRP A 320 -11.56 22.63 12.39
C TRP A 320 -12.48 21.84 13.31
N THR A 321 -13.75 22.20 13.33
CA THR A 321 -14.82 21.37 13.88
C THR A 321 -15.64 20.79 12.73
N GLY A 322 -16.01 19.52 12.83
CA GLY A 322 -16.84 18.83 11.86
C GLY A 322 -16.18 18.52 10.51
N ALA A 323 -14.88 18.77 10.33
CA ALA A 323 -14.22 18.52 9.04
C ALA A 323 -13.94 17.03 8.84
N ALA A 324 -14.34 16.49 7.68
CA ALA A 324 -14.08 15.12 7.26
C ALA A 324 -13.08 15.02 6.10
N ALA A 325 -13.10 15.99 5.18
CA ALA A 325 -12.20 16.01 4.03
C ALA A 325 -11.61 17.40 3.79
N PHE A 326 -10.38 17.44 3.26
CA PHE A 326 -9.67 18.67 2.93
C PHE A 326 -9.27 18.71 1.46
N THR A 327 -9.43 19.91 0.87
CA THR A 327 -8.83 20.26 -0.42
C THR A 327 -7.93 21.47 -0.22
N TYR A 328 -6.72 21.39 -0.76
CA TYR A 328 -5.71 22.42 -0.63
C TYR A 328 -5.52 23.13 -1.97
N THR A 329 -5.44 24.45 -1.93
CA THR A 329 -5.14 25.27 -3.12
C THR A 329 -4.00 26.20 -2.80
N PHE A 330 -2.86 26.00 -3.46
CA PHE A 330 -1.73 26.93 -3.40
C PHE A 330 -1.86 27.95 -4.52
N GLN A 331 -1.80 29.21 -4.18
CA GLN A 331 -1.93 30.33 -5.12
C GLN A 331 -1.04 31.50 -4.73
N THR A 332 -0.83 32.42 -5.68
CA THR A 332 -0.13 33.67 -5.41
C THR A 332 -1.02 34.59 -4.57
N GLU A 333 -0.38 35.42 -3.71
CA GLU A 333 -1.07 36.52 -3.02
C GLU A 333 -1.34 37.67 -3.98
N GLY A 334 -2.46 38.37 -3.81
CA GLY A 334 -2.79 39.56 -4.58
C GLY A 334 -4.25 39.66 -5.00
N THR A 335 -4.58 40.70 -5.74
CA THR A 335 -5.96 40.97 -6.22
C THR A 335 -6.40 40.08 -7.39
N SER A 336 -5.45 39.44 -8.05
CA SER A 336 -5.68 38.47 -9.15
C SER A 336 -4.81 37.25 -8.89
N PRO A 337 -5.15 36.42 -7.89
CA PRO A 337 -4.34 35.27 -7.52
C PRO A 337 -4.28 34.25 -8.65
N GLN A 338 -3.09 33.70 -8.90
CA GLN A 338 -2.90 32.59 -9.82
C GLN A 338 -2.87 31.29 -9.03
N VAL A 339 -3.74 30.35 -9.37
CA VAL A 339 -3.72 29.00 -8.79
C VAL A 339 -2.53 28.25 -9.37
N LEU A 340 -1.69 27.74 -8.48
CA LEU A 340 -0.47 26.99 -8.81
C LEU A 340 -0.70 25.48 -8.69
N GLN A 341 -1.49 25.06 -7.70
CA GLN A 341 -1.89 23.69 -7.46
C GLN A 341 -3.22 23.67 -6.72
N SER A 342 -4.10 22.70 -7.02
CA SER A 342 -5.31 22.42 -6.26
C SER A 342 -5.58 20.92 -6.23
N GLY A 343 -5.98 20.38 -5.07
CA GLY A 343 -6.27 18.97 -4.89
C GLY A 343 -6.12 18.52 -3.43
N PRO A 344 -6.10 17.21 -3.16
CA PRO A 344 -6.01 16.66 -1.82
C PRO A 344 -4.61 16.76 -1.19
N SER A 345 -3.57 17.08 -1.99
CA SER A 345 -2.20 17.19 -1.49
C SER A 345 -1.98 18.49 -0.74
N ASP A 346 -1.53 18.39 0.50
CA ASP A 346 -1.07 19.49 1.35
C ASP A 346 0.36 19.95 1.03
N ILE A 347 1.04 19.28 0.09
CA ILE A 347 2.41 19.59 -0.33
C ILE A 347 2.41 20.21 -1.73
N PHE A 348 3.12 21.33 -1.85
CA PHE A 348 3.39 22.02 -3.11
C PHE A 348 4.89 22.28 -3.27
N VAL A 349 5.42 22.08 -4.46
CA VAL A 349 6.82 22.38 -4.80
C VAL A 349 6.83 23.57 -5.77
N PRO A 350 7.22 24.78 -5.32
CA PRO A 350 7.34 25.94 -6.21
C PRO A 350 8.37 25.67 -7.30
N VAL A 351 8.09 26.13 -8.51
CA VAL A 351 9.06 26.14 -9.62
C VAL A 351 9.54 27.56 -9.88
N SER A 352 10.56 27.73 -10.71
CA SER A 352 11.17 29.04 -10.99
C SER A 352 10.19 30.15 -11.38
N GLY A 353 9.03 29.80 -11.93
CA GLY A 353 7.94 30.76 -12.22
C GLY A 353 7.25 31.36 -10.99
N ALA A 354 7.46 30.77 -9.81
CA ALA A 354 6.93 31.28 -8.54
C ALA A 354 7.88 32.26 -7.83
N ILE A 355 9.11 32.42 -8.28
CA ILE A 355 10.11 33.29 -7.66
C ILE A 355 9.61 34.74 -7.62
N GLY A 356 9.74 35.36 -6.45
CA GLY A 356 9.32 36.72 -6.19
C GLY A 356 7.85 36.88 -5.75
N TYR A 357 7.03 35.82 -5.90
CA TYR A 357 5.64 35.86 -5.42
C TYR A 357 5.55 35.41 -3.97
N GLN A 358 4.66 36.04 -3.22
CA GLN A 358 4.17 35.54 -1.95
C GLN A 358 3.07 34.51 -2.23
N LEU A 359 3.04 33.44 -1.45
CA LEU A 359 2.10 32.34 -1.61
C LEU A 359 1.12 32.30 -0.44
N VAL A 360 -0.10 31.89 -0.72
CA VAL A 360 -1.11 31.51 0.27
C VAL A 360 -1.61 30.11 -0.02
N CYS A 361 -1.96 29.40 1.04
CA CYS A 361 -2.69 28.15 0.98
C CYS A 361 -4.15 28.43 1.36
N VAL A 362 -5.07 28.05 0.49
CA VAL A 362 -6.49 28.03 0.75
C VAL A 362 -6.91 26.61 1.05
N VAL A 363 -7.51 26.40 2.21
CA VAL A 363 -8.03 25.10 2.64
C VAL A 363 -9.54 25.14 2.60
N GLN A 364 -10.11 24.23 1.84
CA GLN A 364 -11.52 23.92 1.84
C GLN A 364 -11.72 22.64 2.64
N ALA A 365 -12.53 22.72 3.69
CA ALA A 365 -12.94 21.59 4.50
C ALA A 365 -14.41 21.29 4.28
N SER A 366 -14.78 20.02 4.20
CA SER A 366 -16.13 19.58 3.90
C SER A 366 -16.56 18.38 4.73
N ASN A 367 -17.86 18.27 4.96
CA ASN A 367 -18.58 17.09 5.43
C ASN A 367 -20.02 17.15 4.89
N PRO A 368 -20.88 16.14 5.15
CA PRO A 368 -22.29 16.19 4.75
C PRO A 368 -23.08 17.39 5.35
N GLY A 369 -22.61 17.99 6.43
CA GLY A 369 -23.21 19.19 7.05
C GLY A 369 -22.80 20.51 6.39
N GLY A 370 -21.89 20.49 5.40
CA GLY A 370 -21.52 21.67 4.64
C GLY A 370 -20.04 21.78 4.26
N VAL A 371 -19.70 22.92 3.69
CA VAL A 371 -18.35 23.27 3.23
C VAL A 371 -17.95 24.60 3.85
N SER A 372 -16.70 24.70 4.26
CA SER A 372 -16.11 25.96 4.75
C SER A 372 -14.71 26.13 4.16
N THR A 373 -14.35 27.37 3.83
CA THR A 373 -13.08 27.70 3.20
C THR A 373 -12.37 28.78 4.00
N THR A 374 -11.08 28.62 4.22
CA THR A 374 -10.23 29.63 4.85
C THR A 374 -8.85 29.63 4.20
N ARG A 375 -8.06 30.68 4.46
CA ARG A 375 -6.73 30.82 3.87
C ARG A 375 -5.68 31.11 4.92
N SER A 376 -4.44 30.74 4.62
CA SER A 376 -3.28 31.11 5.43
C SER A 376 -2.95 32.60 5.34
N ALA A 377 -2.12 33.10 6.26
CA ALA A 377 -1.34 34.30 6.00
C ALA A 377 -0.45 34.08 4.77
N ALA A 378 -0.07 35.18 4.09
CA ALA A 378 0.87 35.14 2.99
C ALA A 378 2.26 34.75 3.49
N SER A 379 2.97 33.92 2.72
CA SER A 379 4.38 33.63 2.97
C SER A 379 5.27 34.85 2.69
N SER A 380 6.55 34.80 3.06
CA SER A 380 7.55 35.62 2.41
C SER A 380 7.66 35.26 0.90
N PRO A 381 8.19 36.15 0.04
CA PRO A 381 8.37 35.84 -1.37
C PRO A 381 9.24 34.59 -1.57
N VAL A 382 8.89 33.78 -2.57
CA VAL A 382 9.70 32.62 -2.98
C VAL A 382 11.05 33.13 -3.48
N THR A 383 12.14 32.56 -2.99
CA THR A 383 13.49 32.89 -3.37
C THR A 383 14.11 31.82 -4.27
N LEU A 384 15.16 32.18 -5.00
CA LEU A 384 15.91 31.22 -5.82
C LEU A 384 16.70 30.27 -4.92
N ASP A 385 16.69 28.97 -5.25
CA ASP A 385 17.58 28.01 -4.63
C ASP A 385 19.04 28.29 -5.02
N THR A 386 19.89 28.34 -4.01
CA THR A 386 21.34 28.54 -4.16
C THR A 386 22.14 27.50 -3.38
N ALA A 387 21.47 26.57 -2.74
CA ALA A 387 22.10 25.56 -1.91
C ALA A 387 22.29 24.25 -2.71
N ALA A 388 23.53 23.92 -3.01
CA ALA A 388 23.85 22.71 -3.74
C ALA A 388 23.67 21.46 -2.86
N PRO A 389 23.20 20.35 -3.44
CA PRO A 389 23.02 19.07 -2.75
C PRO A 389 24.37 18.44 -2.38
N ALA A 390 24.33 17.43 -1.53
CA ALA A 390 25.48 16.62 -1.15
C ALA A 390 25.21 15.13 -1.28
N ALA A 391 26.14 14.39 -1.87
CA ALA A 391 26.13 12.93 -1.82
C ALA A 391 27.46 12.41 -1.29
N HIS A 392 27.39 11.41 -0.42
CA HIS A 392 28.56 10.83 0.23
C HIS A 392 28.58 9.31 0.09
N ILE A 393 29.78 8.75 -0.14
CA ILE A 393 30.00 7.32 -0.06
C ILE A 393 30.06 6.95 1.42
N SER A 394 29.12 6.11 1.88
CA SER A 394 29.01 5.65 3.26
C SER A 394 29.86 4.38 3.44
N GLY A 395 30.99 4.52 4.13
CA GLY A 395 31.89 3.40 4.42
C GLY A 395 32.83 3.03 3.27
N ARG A 396 33.38 1.81 3.33
CA ARG A 396 34.30 1.31 2.31
C ARG A 396 33.56 0.56 1.21
N PRO A 397 34.00 0.62 -0.07
CA PRO A 397 33.46 -0.19 -1.12
C PRO A 397 33.48 -1.68 -0.77
N ALA A 398 32.37 -2.37 -0.88
CA ALA A 398 32.26 -3.80 -0.69
C ALA A 398 32.46 -4.49 -2.06
N CYS A 399 33.61 -5.15 -2.22
CA CYS A 399 33.96 -5.78 -3.49
C CYS A 399 34.14 -7.30 -3.33
N HIS A 400 33.54 -8.06 -4.26
CA HIS A 400 33.72 -9.49 -4.40
C HIS A 400 34.08 -9.80 -5.85
N LEU A 401 35.21 -10.49 -6.06
CA LEU A 401 35.78 -10.72 -7.39
C LEU A 401 35.97 -9.40 -8.19
N GLN A 402 35.22 -9.23 -9.27
CA GLN A 402 35.28 -8.04 -10.15
C GLN A 402 34.03 -7.15 -10.01
N GLU A 403 33.20 -7.40 -9.01
CA GLU A 403 32.01 -6.62 -8.70
C GLU A 403 32.22 -5.82 -7.42
N CYS A 404 31.81 -4.55 -7.45
CA CYS A 404 31.84 -3.69 -6.27
C CYS A 404 30.48 -3.05 -6.03
N LYS A 405 30.12 -2.92 -4.76
CA LYS A 405 28.95 -2.19 -4.28
C LYS A 405 29.35 -1.07 -3.36
N LEU A 406 28.68 0.07 -3.46
CA LEU A 406 28.84 1.24 -2.61
C LEU A 406 27.51 1.55 -1.95
N GLN A 407 27.54 1.95 -0.68
CA GLN A 407 26.43 2.62 -0.03
C GLN A 407 26.62 4.12 -0.18
N ILE A 408 25.56 4.82 -0.56
CA ILE A 408 25.57 6.26 -0.79
C ILE A 408 24.42 6.88 0.00
N THR A 409 24.71 8.00 0.65
CA THR A 409 23.70 8.90 1.21
C THR A 409 23.71 10.20 0.44
N ALA A 410 22.53 10.72 0.11
CA ALA A 410 22.40 12.02 -0.54
C ALA A 410 21.31 12.84 0.16
N SER A 411 21.52 14.12 0.25
CA SER A 411 20.60 15.09 0.84
C SER A 411 20.76 16.44 0.20
N ASP A 412 19.70 17.20 0.25
CA ASP A 412 19.69 18.61 -0.10
C ASP A 412 19.31 19.46 1.12
N PRO A 413 19.93 20.63 1.35
CA PRO A 413 19.58 21.50 2.47
C PRO A 413 18.15 22.04 2.44
N ASN A 414 17.58 22.18 1.24
CA ASN A 414 16.21 22.65 1.01
C ASN A 414 15.21 21.51 0.82
N ALA A 415 15.66 20.26 1.02
CA ALA A 415 14.90 19.00 0.79
C ALA A 415 14.41 18.84 -0.65
N ASP A 416 15.09 19.42 -1.61
CA ASP A 416 14.84 19.24 -3.02
C ASP A 416 15.07 17.78 -3.46
N ALA A 417 14.44 17.40 -4.55
CA ALA A 417 14.67 16.10 -5.15
C ALA A 417 16.12 16.01 -5.68
N VAL A 418 16.87 15.04 -5.17
CA VAL A 418 18.28 14.86 -5.53
C VAL A 418 18.45 13.71 -6.51
N THR A 419 19.13 14.00 -7.63
CA THR A 419 19.60 12.99 -8.59
C THR A 419 21.05 12.65 -8.29
N VAL A 420 21.35 11.34 -8.13
CA VAL A 420 22.69 10.84 -7.83
C VAL A 420 23.29 10.18 -9.06
N ALA A 421 24.54 10.51 -9.39
CA ALA A 421 25.33 9.83 -10.40
C ALA A 421 26.57 9.20 -9.74
N ALA A 422 26.78 7.91 -9.99
CA ALA A 422 27.95 7.18 -9.49
C ALA A 422 28.77 6.61 -10.63
N THR A 423 30.10 6.73 -10.56
CA THR A 423 31.03 6.25 -11.60
C THR A 423 32.20 5.50 -11.00
N ALA A 424 32.65 4.46 -11.70
CA ALA A 424 33.91 3.76 -11.43
C ALA A 424 34.90 4.04 -12.54
N SER A 425 36.09 4.51 -12.17
CA SER A 425 37.16 4.82 -13.14
C SER A 425 38.46 4.08 -12.81
N TYR A 426 39.16 3.63 -13.82
CA TYR A 426 40.42 2.92 -13.70
C TYR A 426 41.27 3.07 -14.97
N ASN A 427 42.58 2.83 -14.88
CA ASN A 427 43.46 2.86 -16.04
C ASN A 427 43.41 1.53 -16.78
N ALA A 428 42.98 1.56 -18.04
CA ALA A 428 42.95 0.40 -18.93
C ALA A 428 44.05 0.48 -19.95
N SER A 429 44.64 -0.66 -20.26
CA SER A 429 45.58 -0.80 -21.40
C SER A 429 44.78 -0.91 -22.68
N VAL A 430 44.93 0.04 -23.59
CA VAL A 430 44.21 0.08 -24.86
C VAL A 430 45.22 0.08 -26.04
N ARG A 431 44.84 -0.51 -27.15
CA ARG A 431 45.63 -0.39 -28.37
C ARG A 431 45.57 1.04 -28.86
N CYS A 432 46.74 1.66 -29.10
CA CYS A 432 46.84 3.01 -29.59
C CYS A 432 47.84 3.10 -30.69
N THR A 433 47.80 4.18 -31.47
CA THR A 433 48.85 4.49 -32.48
C THR A 433 49.66 5.65 -31.92
N VAL A 434 50.95 5.43 -31.74
CA VAL A 434 51.93 6.46 -31.35
C VAL A 434 52.85 6.79 -32.50
N VAL A 435 53.29 8.04 -32.56
CA VAL A 435 54.30 8.46 -33.57
C VAL A 435 55.66 8.28 -32.95
N ARG A 436 56.48 7.38 -33.52
CA ARG A 436 57.90 7.23 -33.18
C ARG A 436 58.73 7.47 -34.45
N ARG A 437 59.69 8.37 -34.39
CA ARG A 437 60.59 8.73 -35.50
C ARG A 437 59.81 8.96 -36.81
N HIS A 438 58.75 9.79 -36.77
CA HIS A 438 57.89 10.16 -37.89
C HIS A 438 57.04 9.01 -38.49
N ARG A 439 57.00 7.82 -37.86
CA ARG A 439 56.16 6.69 -38.28
C ARG A 439 55.06 6.43 -37.24
N ARG A 440 53.83 6.12 -37.72
CA ARG A 440 52.72 5.66 -36.85
C ARG A 440 52.97 4.19 -36.52
N VAL A 441 53.13 3.90 -35.21
CA VAL A 441 53.36 2.56 -34.71
C VAL A 441 52.22 2.17 -33.79
N LYS A 442 51.66 0.93 -33.95
CA LYS A 442 50.71 0.36 -33.00
C LYS A 442 51.42 0.10 -31.66
N SER A 443 50.87 0.57 -30.60
CA SER A 443 51.41 0.46 -29.24
C SER A 443 50.28 0.18 -28.24
N THR A 444 50.64 -0.03 -26.99
CA THR A 444 49.70 -0.09 -25.85
C THR A 444 49.83 1.18 -25.05
N CYS A 445 48.72 1.88 -24.90
CA CYS A 445 48.64 3.09 -24.05
C CYS A 445 47.79 2.83 -22.86
N ARG A 446 48.07 3.52 -21.73
CA ARG A 446 47.16 3.60 -20.61
C ARG A 446 46.16 4.74 -20.81
N ARG A 447 44.87 4.42 -20.71
CA ARG A 447 43.80 5.43 -20.77
C ARG A 447 42.85 5.20 -19.59
N THR A 448 42.40 6.27 -18.99
CA THR A 448 41.35 6.22 -17.99
C THR A 448 40.05 5.78 -18.67
N LYS A 449 39.43 4.71 -18.15
CA LYS A 449 38.11 4.24 -18.52
C LYS A 449 37.16 4.59 -17.37
N SER A 450 36.06 5.22 -17.67
CA SER A 450 34.97 5.50 -16.74
C SER A 450 33.74 4.68 -17.12
N THR A 451 33.10 4.08 -16.14
CA THR A 451 31.90 3.27 -16.29
C THR A 451 30.86 3.78 -15.31
N PRO A 452 29.64 4.12 -15.76
CA PRO A 452 28.54 4.42 -14.85
C PRO A 452 28.23 3.19 -14.00
N MET A 453 27.81 3.43 -12.77
CA MET A 453 27.33 2.39 -11.86
C MET A 453 25.81 2.33 -11.92
N THR A 454 25.25 1.13 -11.75
CA THR A 454 23.81 0.97 -11.55
C THR A 454 23.45 1.41 -10.15
N LEU A 455 22.39 2.18 -10.02
CA LEU A 455 21.89 2.70 -8.74
C LEU A 455 20.56 2.05 -8.40
N ASP A 456 20.46 1.49 -7.21
CA ASP A 456 19.23 0.99 -6.61
C ASP A 456 18.88 1.88 -5.42
N VAL A 457 17.66 2.38 -5.35
CA VAL A 457 17.15 3.16 -4.22
C VAL A 457 16.84 2.20 -3.08
N THR A 458 17.47 2.38 -1.93
CA THR A 458 17.31 1.50 -0.77
C THR A 458 16.57 2.17 0.39
N GLY A 459 16.24 3.44 0.25
CA GLY A 459 15.50 4.25 1.22
C GLY A 459 15.55 5.72 0.86
N SER A 460 14.85 6.57 1.63
CA SER A 460 14.89 8.02 1.41
C SER A 460 16.32 8.54 1.53
N GLY A 461 16.84 9.14 0.44
CA GLY A 461 18.20 9.66 0.38
C GLY A 461 19.31 8.61 0.48
N THR A 462 18.98 7.29 0.40
CA THR A 462 19.95 6.22 0.45
C THR A 462 19.92 5.37 -0.81
N TYR A 463 21.11 5.00 -1.31
CA TYR A 463 21.28 4.29 -2.56
C TYR A 463 22.34 3.20 -2.43
N THR A 464 22.18 2.12 -3.16
CA THR A 464 23.24 1.14 -3.41
C THR A 464 23.70 1.28 -4.86
N ALA A 465 24.95 1.65 -5.08
CA ALA A 465 25.55 1.67 -6.42
C ALA A 465 26.34 0.40 -6.67
N SER A 466 26.16 -0.23 -7.83
CA SER A 466 26.86 -1.45 -8.21
C SER A 466 27.55 -1.34 -9.56
N VAL A 467 28.70 -1.99 -9.71
CA VAL A 467 29.44 -2.10 -10.97
C VAL A 467 30.18 -3.44 -11.03
N ALA A 468 30.18 -4.07 -12.20
CA ALA A 468 30.83 -5.34 -12.45
C ALA A 468 31.95 -5.23 -13.50
N ARG A 469 32.72 -6.28 -13.68
CA ARG A 469 33.82 -6.41 -14.66
C ARG A 469 34.98 -5.43 -14.45
N LEU A 470 35.26 -5.09 -13.20
CA LEU A 470 36.40 -4.26 -12.85
C LEU A 470 37.74 -5.02 -12.99
N PRO A 471 38.87 -4.36 -13.30
CA PRO A 471 40.14 -5.00 -13.47
C PRO A 471 40.77 -5.40 -12.13
N TYR A 472 41.48 -6.52 -12.10
CA TYR A 472 42.36 -6.85 -10.99
C TYR A 472 43.69 -6.10 -11.08
N GLY A 473 44.25 -5.75 -9.94
CA GLY A 473 45.60 -5.17 -9.83
C GLY A 473 45.70 -3.69 -10.15
N GLU A 474 44.65 -3.07 -10.69
CA GLU A 474 44.59 -1.63 -10.95
C GLU A 474 43.77 -0.92 -9.88
N PRO A 475 44.17 0.28 -9.43
CA PRO A 475 43.33 1.09 -8.57
C PRO A 475 42.05 1.52 -9.29
N VAL A 476 40.91 1.23 -8.68
CA VAL A 476 39.60 1.71 -9.11
C VAL A 476 39.19 2.87 -8.22
N ARG A 477 38.89 4.01 -8.82
CA ARG A 477 38.37 5.17 -8.15
C ARG A 477 36.86 5.23 -8.38
N PHE A 478 36.11 5.29 -7.32
CA PHE A 478 34.66 5.52 -7.30
C PHE A 478 34.41 7.02 -7.03
N ALA A 479 33.48 7.59 -7.75
CA ALA A 479 33.07 8.98 -7.57
C ALA A 479 31.56 9.09 -7.61
N VAL A 480 31.00 9.87 -6.72
CA VAL A 480 29.56 10.13 -6.60
C VAL A 480 29.34 11.63 -6.66
N LEU A 481 28.34 12.04 -7.43
CA LEU A 481 27.96 13.43 -7.61
C LEU A 481 26.44 13.53 -7.46
N ALA A 482 25.97 14.59 -6.81
CA ALA A 482 24.56 14.90 -6.66
C ALA A 482 24.21 16.16 -7.48
N THR A 483 23.00 16.16 -8.02
CA THR A 483 22.38 17.33 -8.67
C THR A 483 20.95 17.42 -8.16
N ASP A 484 20.50 18.61 -7.74
CA ASP A 484 19.13 18.85 -7.26
C ASP A 484 18.15 19.14 -8.41
N ALA A 485 16.90 19.44 -8.04
CA ALA A 485 15.84 19.78 -8.98
C ALA A 485 16.04 21.17 -9.60
N ALA A 486 16.74 22.09 -8.93
CA ALA A 486 17.10 23.40 -9.45
C ALA A 486 18.26 23.34 -10.46
N GLY A 487 18.93 22.19 -10.59
CA GLY A 487 20.09 21.98 -11.47
C GLY A 487 21.41 22.34 -10.83
N LEU A 488 21.44 22.65 -9.53
CA LEU A 488 22.70 22.89 -8.82
C LEU A 488 23.41 21.56 -8.59
N THR A 489 24.71 21.58 -8.76
CA THR A 489 25.52 20.38 -8.63
C THR A 489 26.47 20.50 -7.44
N GLN A 490 26.62 19.42 -6.70
CA GLN A 490 27.53 19.28 -5.58
C GLN A 490 28.95 19.84 -5.90
N HIS A 491 29.52 20.62 -5.00
CA HIS A 491 30.88 21.08 -5.09
C HIS A 491 31.92 19.97 -4.83
N GLY A 492 32.35 19.30 -5.89
CA GLY A 492 33.33 18.22 -5.81
C GLY A 492 32.67 16.85 -5.51
N ALA A 493 33.11 15.85 -6.22
CA ALA A 493 32.56 14.49 -6.05
C ALA A 493 33.09 13.83 -4.76
N SER A 494 32.21 13.16 -4.02
CA SER A 494 32.63 12.20 -2.99
C SER A 494 33.35 11.04 -3.64
N ALA A 495 34.54 10.67 -3.16
CA ALA A 495 35.38 9.66 -3.81
C ALA A 495 35.93 8.63 -2.83
N ALA A 496 35.99 7.39 -3.29
CA ALA A 496 36.69 6.28 -2.64
C ALA A 496 37.56 5.55 -3.65
N SER A 497 38.56 4.81 -3.20
CA SER A 497 39.40 3.99 -4.09
C SER A 497 39.68 2.61 -3.49
N MET A 498 39.81 1.60 -4.35
CA MET A 498 40.14 0.24 -3.98
C MET A 498 40.92 -0.45 -5.09
N THR A 499 41.82 -1.37 -4.74
CA THR A 499 42.49 -2.25 -5.69
C THR A 499 42.01 -3.68 -5.49
N LEU A 500 41.40 -4.25 -6.53
CA LEU A 500 40.90 -5.62 -6.49
C LEU A 500 42.05 -6.62 -6.60
N ARG A 501 42.07 -7.63 -5.71
CA ARG A 501 43.05 -8.73 -5.78
C ARG A 501 42.45 -9.92 -6.54
N ALA A 502 43.20 -10.46 -7.49
CA ALA A 502 42.81 -11.70 -8.16
C ALA A 502 42.69 -12.85 -7.12
N PRO A 503 41.72 -13.75 -7.28
CA PRO A 503 41.62 -14.93 -6.42
C PRO A 503 42.91 -15.77 -6.51
N ARG A 504 43.42 -16.22 -5.36
CA ARG A 504 44.59 -17.11 -5.34
C ARG A 504 44.19 -18.40 -6.08
N ARG A 505 44.94 -18.78 -7.11
CA ARG A 505 44.82 -20.12 -7.69
C ARG A 505 45.11 -21.13 -6.61
N SER A 506 44.17 -21.99 -6.23
CA SER A 506 44.46 -23.14 -5.38
C SER A 506 45.42 -24.00 -6.18
N SER A 507 46.68 -24.12 -5.70
CA SER A 507 47.60 -25.14 -6.21
C SER A 507 47.00 -26.50 -5.83
N LYS A 508 46.31 -27.17 -6.75
CA LYS A 508 46.11 -28.61 -6.61
C LYS A 508 47.52 -29.26 -6.53
N LYS A 509 47.94 -29.66 -5.33
CA LYS A 509 49.01 -30.64 -5.23
C LYS A 509 48.49 -31.92 -5.87
N HIS A 510 49.12 -32.32 -6.96
CA HIS A 510 49.03 -33.67 -7.49
C HIS A 510 49.83 -34.62 -6.57
#